data_7d3d351443076c6f4efec6d19919a06a
#
_entry.id   7d3d351443076c6f4efec6d19919a06a
#
_cell.length_a   1.000
_cell.length_b   1.000
_cell.length_c   1.000
_cell.angle_alpha   90.00
_cell.angle_beta   90.00
_cell.angle_gamma   90.00
#
_symmetry.space_group_name_H-M   'P 1'
#
loop_
_entity.id
_entity.type
_entity.pdbx_description
1 polymer ?
#
loop_
_entity_poly.entity_id
_entity_poly.type
_entity_poly.pdbx_seq_one_letter_code
_entity_poly.pdbx_strand_id
1 'polypeptide(L)'
;IAESVIARVMDLAWADLTARHGRPTDILGEDKGFAVIGYGKLGGLELGYGSDLDLVFIHGSSNPNAMTDGEKPVSNEVFYARLGQRMIHMFTTRTPSGLLYEVDMRLRPNGNSGMLATPIETFERYQHRDAWTWEHQALVRARVVAGDPRVDARFEAIRRGILAQRRDPDKLQVDVLEMREKMRANLDKSEPGGFDLKQGRGGIVDIEFMVQYAVLRWACDYRELLGWTDNIRLLETL
;
A
#
# COMPACT_ATOMS: atom_id res chain seq x y z
N ILE A 1 4.20 -16.99 0.54
CA ILE A 1 2.88 -17.51 0.97
C ILE A 1 1.84 -16.38 0.90
N ALA A 2 1.99 -15.25 1.63
CA ALA A 2 1.00 -14.17 1.67
C ALA A 2 0.61 -13.68 0.26
N GLU A 3 1.58 -13.38 -0.60
CA GLU A 3 1.34 -12.94 -1.98
C GLU A 3 0.55 -13.96 -2.80
N SER A 4 0.88 -15.25 -2.68
CA SER A 4 0.13 -16.31 -3.38
C SER A 4 -1.31 -16.40 -2.89
N VAL A 5 -1.54 -16.19 -1.58
CA VAL A 5 -2.89 -16.14 -1.00
C VAL A 5 -3.65 -14.91 -1.50
N ILE A 6 -3.00 -13.73 -1.51
CA ILE A 6 -3.60 -12.48 -2.01
C ILE A 6 -4.01 -12.64 -3.47
N ALA A 7 -3.13 -13.17 -4.32
CA ALA A 7 -3.41 -13.42 -5.73
C ALA A 7 -4.61 -14.38 -5.90
N ARG A 8 -4.65 -15.47 -5.12
CA ARG A 8 -5.74 -16.43 -5.19
C ARG A 8 -7.07 -15.85 -4.71
N VAL A 9 -7.06 -15.08 -3.62
CA VAL A 9 -8.26 -14.40 -3.12
C VAL A 9 -8.77 -13.38 -4.14
N MET A 10 -7.87 -12.64 -4.80
CA MET A 10 -8.24 -11.72 -5.87
C MET A 10 -8.90 -12.46 -7.05
N ASP A 11 -8.33 -13.59 -7.49
CA ASP A 11 -8.91 -14.39 -8.59
C ASP A 11 -10.31 -14.90 -8.26
N LEU A 12 -10.51 -15.41 -7.05
CA LEU A 12 -11.82 -15.91 -6.60
C LEU A 12 -12.85 -14.77 -6.51
N ALA A 13 -12.47 -13.65 -5.91
CA ALA A 13 -13.34 -12.47 -5.80
C ALA A 13 -13.70 -11.90 -7.18
N TRP A 14 -12.73 -11.87 -8.11
CA TRP A 14 -12.94 -11.46 -9.49
C TRP A 14 -13.95 -12.38 -10.21
N ALA A 15 -13.76 -13.69 -10.12
CA ALA A 15 -14.66 -14.66 -10.74
C ALA A 15 -16.11 -14.54 -10.21
N ASP A 16 -16.29 -14.39 -8.90
CA ASP A 16 -17.60 -14.17 -8.28
C ASP A 16 -18.31 -12.91 -8.83
N LEU A 17 -17.58 -11.83 -8.97
CA LEU A 17 -18.14 -10.54 -9.41
C LEU A 17 -18.41 -10.50 -10.91
N THR A 18 -17.49 -11.02 -11.72
CA THR A 18 -17.67 -11.05 -13.18
C THR A 18 -18.80 -11.98 -13.61
N ALA A 19 -19.00 -13.10 -12.91
CA ALA A 19 -20.15 -13.96 -13.15
C ALA A 19 -21.50 -13.24 -12.95
N ARG A 20 -21.54 -12.21 -12.08
CA ARG A 20 -22.77 -11.49 -11.75
C ARG A 20 -22.93 -10.18 -12.53
N HIS A 21 -21.84 -9.43 -12.70
CA HIS A 21 -21.87 -8.06 -13.21
C HIS A 21 -21.18 -7.90 -14.57
N GLY A 22 -20.52 -8.95 -15.09
CA GLY A 22 -19.64 -8.83 -16.24
C GLY A 22 -18.31 -8.16 -15.89
N ARG A 23 -17.56 -7.75 -16.91
CA ARG A 23 -16.24 -7.16 -16.77
C ARG A 23 -16.30 -5.62 -16.93
N PRO A 24 -15.38 -4.88 -16.28
CA PRO A 24 -15.21 -3.45 -16.57
C PRO A 24 -14.84 -3.20 -18.04
N THR A 25 -15.58 -2.32 -18.73
CA THR A 25 -15.47 -2.16 -20.18
C THR A 25 -14.35 -1.23 -20.65
N ASP A 26 -13.78 -0.41 -19.77
CA ASP A 26 -12.66 0.49 -20.10
C ASP A 26 -11.27 -0.13 -19.83
N ILE A 27 -11.23 -1.41 -19.49
CA ILE A 27 -10.00 -2.17 -19.33
C ILE A 27 -9.72 -2.98 -20.59
N LEU A 28 -8.50 -2.85 -21.10
CA LEU A 28 -8.11 -3.51 -22.35
C LEU A 28 -7.78 -5.00 -22.15
N GLY A 29 -8.30 -5.83 -23.02
CA GLY A 29 -7.97 -7.26 -23.09
C GLY A 29 -8.52 -8.08 -21.95
N GLU A 30 -7.78 -9.14 -21.59
CA GLU A 30 -8.15 -10.09 -20.54
C GLU A 30 -7.71 -9.66 -19.12
N ASP A 31 -7.05 -8.51 -19.00
CA ASP A 31 -6.54 -8.03 -17.73
C ASP A 31 -7.67 -7.60 -16.78
N LYS A 32 -7.36 -7.61 -15.48
CA LYS A 32 -8.31 -7.19 -14.45
C LYS A 32 -8.35 -5.68 -14.25
N GLY A 33 -7.30 -4.97 -14.70
CA GLY A 33 -7.14 -3.54 -14.44
C GLY A 33 -7.09 -3.22 -12.94
N PHE A 34 -6.60 -4.14 -12.10
CA PHE A 34 -6.61 -4.03 -10.65
C PHE A 34 -5.28 -4.52 -10.07
N ALA A 35 -4.80 -3.83 -9.04
CA ALA A 35 -3.60 -4.21 -8.32
C ALA A 35 -3.78 -4.06 -6.81
N VAL A 36 -3.14 -4.96 -6.08
CA VAL A 36 -3.01 -4.94 -4.63
C VAL A 36 -1.60 -4.49 -4.29
N ILE A 37 -1.50 -3.38 -3.59
CA ILE A 37 -0.23 -2.82 -3.12
C ILE A 37 -0.03 -3.27 -1.68
N GLY A 38 1.08 -3.95 -1.41
CA GLY A 38 1.53 -4.27 -0.06
C GLY A 38 2.43 -3.17 0.46
N TYR A 39 2.13 -2.70 1.67
CA TYR A 39 2.90 -1.73 2.42
C TYR A 39 3.58 -2.39 3.63
N GLY A 40 4.27 -1.61 4.43
CA GLY A 40 4.83 -2.03 5.70
C GLY A 40 5.70 -3.29 5.60
N LYS A 41 5.44 -4.29 6.44
CA LYS A 41 6.23 -5.53 6.46
C LYS A 41 6.03 -6.39 5.20
N LEU A 42 4.82 -6.37 4.62
CA LEU A 42 4.54 -7.10 3.38
C LEU A 42 5.28 -6.47 2.20
N GLY A 43 5.20 -5.16 2.05
CA GLY A 43 5.93 -4.43 1.02
C GLY A 43 7.44 -4.53 1.18
N GLY A 44 7.94 -4.47 2.42
CA GLY A 44 9.36 -4.58 2.77
C GLY A 44 9.92 -6.00 2.85
N LEU A 45 9.18 -7.03 2.44
CA LEU A 45 9.61 -8.44 2.47
C LEU A 45 9.98 -8.98 3.86
N GLU A 46 9.42 -8.38 4.92
CA GLU A 46 9.73 -8.66 6.32
C GLU A 46 8.51 -9.25 7.08
N LEU A 47 7.55 -9.83 6.35
CA LEU A 47 6.31 -10.35 6.94
C LEU A 47 6.60 -11.55 7.85
N GLY A 48 6.30 -11.39 9.13
CA GLY A 48 6.42 -12.46 10.15
C GLY A 48 5.07 -13.14 10.44
N TYR A 49 5.13 -14.23 11.21
CA TYR A 49 3.92 -14.88 11.72
C TYR A 49 3.12 -13.91 12.60
N GLY A 50 1.80 -13.87 12.40
CA GLY A 50 0.92 -12.98 13.16
C GLY A 50 1.01 -11.49 12.75
N SER A 51 1.72 -11.18 11.65
CA SER A 51 1.67 -9.82 11.07
C SER A 51 0.39 -9.64 10.28
N ASP A 52 -0.23 -8.46 10.43
CA ASP A 52 -1.28 -7.97 9.57
C ASP A 52 -0.77 -7.66 8.15
N LEU A 53 -1.68 -7.62 7.20
CA LEU A 53 -1.43 -7.20 5.82
C LEU A 53 -1.84 -5.74 5.67
N ASP A 54 -0.86 -4.85 5.52
CA ASP A 54 -1.10 -3.46 5.12
C ASP A 54 -1.34 -3.41 3.62
N LEU A 55 -2.59 -3.22 3.19
CA LEU A 55 -2.98 -3.27 1.78
C LEU A 55 -3.59 -1.95 1.29
N VAL A 56 -3.33 -1.66 0.02
CA VAL A 56 -4.04 -0.60 -0.73
C VAL A 56 -4.46 -1.16 -2.07
N PHE A 57 -5.71 -0.89 -2.48
CA PHE A 57 -6.26 -1.34 -3.76
C PHE A 57 -6.27 -0.20 -4.76
N ILE A 58 -5.74 -0.47 -5.95
CA ILE A 58 -5.66 0.49 -7.05
C ILE A 58 -6.24 -0.15 -8.31
N HIS A 59 -6.91 0.66 -9.15
CA HIS A 59 -7.44 0.19 -10.43
C HIS A 59 -7.15 1.17 -11.57
N GLY A 60 -7.11 0.63 -12.79
CA GLY A 60 -6.80 1.37 -14.00
C GLY A 60 -8.02 1.92 -14.75
N SER A 61 -9.24 1.78 -14.20
CA SER A 61 -10.43 2.39 -14.81
C SER A 61 -10.41 3.90 -14.61
N SER A 62 -10.39 4.64 -15.68
CA SER A 62 -10.27 6.11 -15.69
C SER A 62 -11.54 6.84 -16.13
N ASN A 63 -12.46 6.11 -16.79
CA ASN A 63 -13.72 6.70 -17.24
C ASN A 63 -14.80 6.61 -16.14
N PRO A 64 -15.23 7.73 -15.55
CA PRO A 64 -16.21 7.72 -14.45
C PRO A 64 -17.60 7.21 -14.88
N ASN A 65 -17.89 7.18 -16.18
CA ASN A 65 -19.15 6.70 -16.74
C ASN A 65 -19.06 5.25 -17.24
N ALA A 66 -17.90 4.60 -17.16
CA ALA A 66 -17.75 3.23 -17.61
C ALA A 66 -18.54 2.27 -16.71
N MET A 67 -19.18 1.32 -17.36
CA MET A 67 -19.99 0.29 -16.71
C MET A 67 -19.42 -1.09 -17.03
N THR A 68 -19.79 -2.07 -16.25
CA THR A 68 -19.53 -3.48 -16.57
C THR A 68 -20.50 -4.00 -17.64
N ASP A 69 -20.14 -5.07 -18.36
CA ASP A 69 -20.86 -5.60 -19.53
C ASP A 69 -21.80 -6.77 -19.26
N GLY A 70 -22.06 -7.10 -17.99
CA GLY A 70 -22.90 -8.25 -17.63
C GLY A 70 -24.40 -7.96 -17.59
N GLU A 71 -25.18 -8.98 -17.22
CA GLU A 71 -26.66 -8.87 -17.12
C GLU A 71 -27.11 -7.83 -16.05
N LYS A 72 -26.30 -7.63 -15.00
CA LYS A 72 -26.55 -6.65 -13.92
C LYS A 72 -25.42 -5.66 -13.86
N PRO A 73 -25.31 -4.74 -14.85
CA PRO A 73 -24.19 -3.82 -14.94
C PRO A 73 -24.13 -2.91 -13.74
N VAL A 74 -22.91 -2.55 -13.33
CA VAL A 74 -22.62 -1.54 -12.32
C VAL A 74 -21.51 -0.63 -12.85
N SER A 75 -21.35 0.57 -12.28
CA SER A 75 -20.19 1.40 -12.64
C SER A 75 -18.88 0.67 -12.27
N ASN A 76 -17.84 0.91 -13.07
CA ASN A 76 -16.53 0.29 -12.81
C ASN A 76 -15.99 0.65 -11.41
N GLU A 77 -16.24 1.87 -10.95
CA GLU A 77 -15.89 2.29 -9.58
C GLU A 77 -16.56 1.41 -8.52
N VAL A 78 -17.87 1.17 -8.67
CA VAL A 78 -18.63 0.29 -7.77
C VAL A 78 -18.15 -1.15 -7.88
N PHE A 79 -17.80 -1.61 -9.08
CA PHE A 79 -17.25 -2.95 -9.29
C PHE A 79 -15.95 -3.14 -8.51
N TYR A 80 -14.98 -2.22 -8.64
CA TYR A 80 -13.70 -2.32 -7.94
C TYR A 80 -13.82 -2.14 -6.42
N ALA A 81 -14.73 -1.29 -5.96
CA ALA A 81 -15.04 -1.19 -4.53
C ALA A 81 -15.60 -2.50 -3.98
N ARG A 82 -16.50 -3.16 -4.69
CA ARG A 82 -17.04 -4.49 -4.33
C ARG A 82 -15.97 -5.57 -4.39
N LEU A 83 -15.05 -5.51 -5.36
CA LEU A 83 -13.93 -6.43 -5.45
C LEU A 83 -13.06 -6.34 -4.18
N GLY A 84 -12.69 -5.13 -3.78
CA GLY A 84 -11.96 -4.91 -2.53
C GLY A 84 -12.72 -5.40 -1.30
N GLN A 85 -14.01 -5.09 -1.19
CA GLN A 85 -14.86 -5.59 -0.09
C GLN A 85 -14.93 -7.12 -0.04
N ARG A 86 -15.05 -7.76 -1.20
CA ARG A 86 -15.10 -9.23 -1.29
C ARG A 86 -13.79 -9.86 -0.85
N MET A 87 -12.66 -9.28 -1.26
CA MET A 87 -11.33 -9.72 -0.84
C MET A 87 -11.16 -9.59 0.68
N ILE A 88 -11.48 -8.42 1.26
CA ILE A 88 -11.42 -8.22 2.72
C ILE A 88 -12.28 -9.23 3.44
N HIS A 89 -13.51 -9.46 2.98
CA HIS A 89 -14.41 -10.44 3.58
C HIS A 89 -13.80 -11.86 3.58
N MET A 90 -13.15 -12.27 2.47
CA MET A 90 -12.49 -13.58 2.39
C MET A 90 -11.31 -13.68 3.38
N PHE A 91 -10.51 -12.63 3.55
CA PHE A 91 -9.42 -12.62 4.52
C PHE A 91 -9.91 -12.65 5.98
N THR A 92 -10.97 -11.91 6.29
CA THR A 92 -11.48 -11.75 7.66
C THR A 92 -12.48 -12.84 8.07
N THR A 93 -12.83 -13.76 7.18
CA THR A 93 -13.70 -14.90 7.49
C THR A 93 -12.96 -15.88 8.39
N ARG A 94 -13.52 -16.13 9.57
CA ARG A 94 -12.98 -17.14 10.49
C ARG A 94 -13.32 -18.54 9.99
N THR A 95 -12.30 -19.35 9.86
CA THR A 95 -12.42 -20.79 9.54
C THR A 95 -12.31 -21.60 10.84
N PRO A 96 -12.63 -22.91 10.82
CA PRO A 96 -12.34 -23.79 11.96
C PRO A 96 -10.87 -23.80 12.40
N SER A 97 -9.94 -23.48 11.48
CA SER A 97 -8.51 -23.38 11.75
C SER A 97 -8.07 -21.97 12.20
N GLY A 98 -9.00 -21.03 12.36
CA GLY A 98 -8.74 -19.66 12.78
C GLY A 98 -8.80 -18.64 11.65
N LEU A 99 -8.17 -17.49 11.86
CA LEU A 99 -8.00 -16.40 10.93
C LEU A 99 -6.61 -16.49 10.29
N LEU A 100 -6.51 -16.33 8.98
CA LEU A 100 -5.22 -16.46 8.30
C LEU A 100 -4.38 -15.17 8.41
N TYR A 101 -5.00 -14.02 8.10
CA TYR A 101 -4.38 -12.70 8.21
C TYR A 101 -5.41 -11.65 8.64
N GLU A 102 -4.99 -10.72 9.48
CA GLU A 102 -5.70 -9.46 9.64
C GLU A 102 -5.31 -8.52 8.50
N VAL A 103 -6.22 -7.62 8.10
CA VAL A 103 -6.01 -6.69 6.98
C VAL A 103 -6.17 -5.26 7.48
N ASP A 104 -5.15 -4.44 7.23
CA ASP A 104 -5.18 -3.00 7.47
C ASP A 104 -5.21 -2.22 6.14
N MET A 105 -6.24 -1.38 5.99
CA MET A 105 -6.45 -0.57 4.79
C MET A 105 -6.24 0.93 5.04
N ARG A 106 -5.69 1.32 6.20
CA ARG A 106 -5.60 2.74 6.61
C ARG A 106 -4.59 3.55 5.81
N LEU A 107 -3.66 2.92 5.11
CA LEU A 107 -2.64 3.58 4.27
C LEU A 107 -3.16 4.01 2.88
N ARG A 108 -4.44 3.76 2.57
CA ARG A 108 -5.05 4.27 1.33
C ARG A 108 -5.25 5.78 1.37
N PRO A 109 -5.31 6.48 0.22
CA PRO A 109 -5.57 7.91 0.15
C PRO A 109 -6.77 8.33 1.02
N ASN A 110 -6.61 9.36 1.83
CA ASN A 110 -7.58 9.84 2.83
C ASN A 110 -7.94 8.81 3.94
N GLY A 111 -7.13 7.77 4.12
CA GLY A 111 -7.34 6.78 5.18
C GLY A 111 -8.75 6.16 5.16
N ASN A 112 -9.40 6.04 6.31
CA ASN A 112 -10.71 5.40 6.43
C ASN A 112 -11.86 6.15 5.74
N SER A 113 -11.71 7.44 5.46
CA SER A 113 -12.71 8.24 4.73
C SER A 113 -12.55 8.15 3.21
N GLY A 114 -11.42 7.62 2.72
CA GLY A 114 -11.15 7.48 1.29
C GLY A 114 -11.81 6.28 0.63
N MET A 115 -11.73 6.24 -0.71
CA MET A 115 -12.23 5.13 -1.52
C MET A 115 -11.50 3.83 -1.16
N LEU A 116 -12.23 2.72 -1.13
CA LEU A 116 -11.64 1.41 -0.82
C LEU A 116 -10.70 0.93 -1.94
N ALA A 117 -11.08 1.15 -3.19
CA ALA A 117 -10.23 0.96 -4.36
C ALA A 117 -10.12 2.30 -5.09
N THR A 118 -8.91 2.77 -5.33
CA THR A 118 -8.64 4.11 -5.85
C THR A 118 -8.21 4.04 -7.31
N PRO A 119 -8.80 4.86 -8.23
CA PRO A 119 -8.27 5.01 -9.58
C PRO A 119 -6.80 5.44 -9.54
N ILE A 120 -5.95 4.85 -10.40
CA ILE A 120 -4.50 5.12 -10.41
C ILE A 120 -4.16 6.60 -10.62
N GLU A 121 -4.94 7.33 -11.45
CA GLU A 121 -4.78 8.76 -11.66
C GLU A 121 -5.13 9.59 -10.42
N THR A 122 -6.13 9.13 -9.66
CA THR A 122 -6.50 9.77 -8.39
C THR A 122 -5.45 9.53 -7.34
N PHE A 123 -4.88 8.32 -7.29
CA PHE A 123 -3.75 8.00 -6.42
C PHE A 123 -2.53 8.88 -6.75
N GLU A 124 -2.15 9.00 -8.04
CA GLU A 124 -1.05 9.85 -8.49
C GLU A 124 -1.26 11.31 -8.08
N ARG A 125 -2.44 11.86 -8.37
CA ARG A 125 -2.78 13.24 -7.99
C ARG A 125 -2.72 13.46 -6.49
N TYR A 126 -3.24 12.54 -5.70
CA TYR A 126 -3.20 12.59 -4.25
C TYR A 126 -1.76 12.62 -3.73
N GLN A 127 -0.93 11.70 -4.21
CA GLN A 127 0.48 11.63 -3.81
C GLN A 127 1.27 12.92 -4.14
N HIS A 128 0.90 13.61 -5.23
CA HIS A 128 1.57 14.85 -5.62
C HIS A 128 1.09 16.10 -4.86
N ARG A 129 -0.16 16.12 -4.37
CA ARG A 129 -0.79 17.36 -3.89
C ARG A 129 -1.19 17.34 -2.42
N ASP A 130 -1.69 16.20 -1.96
CA ASP A 130 -2.42 16.12 -0.69
C ASP A 130 -1.75 15.21 0.33
N ALA A 131 -0.87 14.32 -0.11
CA ALA A 131 -0.19 13.36 0.76
C ALA A 131 0.82 14.05 1.68
N TRP A 132 0.83 13.62 2.94
CA TRP A 132 1.77 14.08 3.95
C TRP A 132 3.13 13.39 3.82
N THR A 133 4.17 13.98 4.41
CA THR A 133 5.52 13.41 4.42
C THR A 133 5.54 11.97 4.93
N TRP A 134 4.75 11.63 5.95
CA TRP A 134 4.68 10.27 6.50
C TRP A 134 4.03 9.25 5.53
N GLU A 135 3.15 9.69 4.63
CA GLU A 135 2.60 8.81 3.58
C GLU A 135 3.66 8.52 2.52
N HIS A 136 4.49 9.50 2.18
CA HIS A 136 5.68 9.28 1.34
C HIS A 136 6.71 8.37 2.02
N GLN A 137 6.87 8.45 3.35
CA GLN A 137 7.68 7.49 4.09
C GLN A 137 7.12 6.05 3.94
N ALA A 138 5.80 5.88 4.12
CA ALA A 138 5.17 4.59 3.92
C ALA A 138 5.34 4.06 2.49
N LEU A 139 5.33 4.95 1.48
CA LEU A 139 5.52 4.60 0.07
C LEU A 139 6.91 4.03 -0.23
N VAL A 140 7.93 4.32 0.59
CA VAL A 140 9.27 3.70 0.46
C VAL A 140 9.16 2.17 0.51
N ARG A 141 8.29 1.66 1.37
CA ARG A 141 8.08 0.22 1.59
C ARG A 141 6.82 -0.30 0.90
N ALA A 142 6.45 0.29 -0.23
CA ALA A 142 5.28 -0.11 -1.01
C ALA A 142 5.69 -0.78 -2.32
N ARG A 143 5.02 -1.89 -2.66
CA ARG A 143 5.14 -2.57 -3.96
C ARG A 143 3.87 -3.32 -4.32
N VAL A 144 3.67 -3.60 -5.59
CA VAL A 144 2.58 -4.48 -6.01
C VAL A 144 2.87 -5.91 -5.58
N VAL A 145 1.90 -6.57 -4.95
CA VAL A 145 1.99 -7.94 -4.45
C VAL A 145 1.08 -8.90 -5.22
N ALA A 146 0.08 -8.38 -5.94
CA ALA A 146 -0.76 -9.11 -6.88
C ALA A 146 -1.47 -8.12 -7.82
N GLY A 147 -1.72 -8.48 -9.05
CA GLY A 147 -2.55 -7.67 -9.94
C GLY A 147 -2.09 -7.62 -11.39
N ASP A 148 -2.62 -6.64 -12.10
CA ASP A 148 -2.38 -6.39 -13.51
C ASP A 148 -0.99 -5.76 -13.71
N PRO A 149 -0.15 -6.32 -14.61
CA PRO A 149 1.19 -5.78 -14.89
C PRO A 149 1.20 -4.33 -15.36
N ARG A 150 0.15 -3.85 -16.03
CA ARG A 150 0.06 -2.45 -16.48
C ARG A 150 -0.18 -1.50 -15.32
N VAL A 151 -1.03 -1.89 -14.37
CA VAL A 151 -1.27 -1.11 -13.14
C VAL A 151 -0.01 -1.13 -12.28
N ASP A 152 0.69 -2.28 -12.20
CA ASP A 152 1.99 -2.41 -11.52
C ASP A 152 3.03 -1.44 -12.11
N ALA A 153 3.27 -1.49 -13.41
CA ALA A 153 4.22 -0.61 -14.07
C ALA A 153 3.90 0.89 -13.85
N ARG A 154 2.60 1.24 -13.87
CA ARG A 154 2.16 2.60 -13.62
C ARG A 154 2.36 3.00 -12.15
N PHE A 155 2.00 2.12 -11.21
CA PHE A 155 2.23 2.34 -9.78
C PHE A 155 3.72 2.55 -9.48
N GLU A 156 4.60 1.70 -10.02
CA GLU A 156 6.04 1.82 -9.79
C GLU A 156 6.60 3.12 -10.38
N ALA A 157 6.11 3.55 -11.55
CA ALA A 157 6.50 4.84 -12.12
C ALA A 157 6.09 6.02 -11.21
N ILE A 158 4.87 5.99 -10.66
CA ILE A 158 4.38 6.99 -9.71
C ILE A 158 5.23 6.97 -8.44
N ARG A 159 5.41 5.79 -7.84
CA ARG A 159 6.22 5.60 -6.63
C ARG A 159 7.62 6.19 -6.80
N ARG A 160 8.32 5.83 -7.87
CA ARG A 160 9.67 6.36 -8.18
C ARG A 160 9.64 7.87 -8.39
N GLY A 161 8.65 8.39 -9.08
CA GLY A 161 8.49 9.83 -9.32
C GLY A 161 8.30 10.62 -8.02
N ILE A 162 7.47 10.12 -7.10
CA ILE A 162 7.21 10.75 -5.80
C ILE A 162 8.43 10.69 -4.89
N LEU A 163 9.06 9.51 -4.76
CA LEU A 163 10.21 9.33 -3.86
C LEU A 163 11.43 10.11 -4.33
N ALA A 164 11.57 10.33 -5.62
CA ALA A 164 12.67 11.06 -6.23
C ALA A 164 12.49 12.59 -6.27
N GLN A 165 11.42 13.13 -5.71
CA GLN A 165 11.22 14.57 -5.63
C GLN A 165 12.30 15.21 -4.73
N ARG A 166 12.86 16.33 -5.19
CA ARG A 166 13.75 17.13 -4.34
C ARG A 166 12.93 17.83 -3.24
N ARG A 167 13.33 17.63 -2.01
CA ARG A 167 12.68 18.18 -0.82
C ARG A 167 13.61 19.17 -0.11
N ASP A 168 13.01 20.12 0.60
CA ASP A 168 13.74 20.95 1.55
C ASP A 168 14.26 20.06 2.68
N PRO A 169 15.60 20.01 2.91
CA PRO A 169 16.20 19.10 3.88
C PRO A 169 15.78 19.37 5.32
N ASP A 170 15.69 20.64 5.69
CA ASP A 170 15.41 21.04 7.07
C ASP A 170 13.95 20.75 7.40
N LYS A 171 13.04 21.10 6.47
CA LYS A 171 11.62 20.77 6.60
C LYS A 171 11.39 19.25 6.66
N LEU A 172 12.04 18.48 5.79
CA LEU A 172 11.92 17.02 5.79
C LEU A 172 12.37 16.41 7.12
N GLN A 173 13.49 16.91 7.66
CA GLN A 173 14.01 16.43 8.95
C GLN A 173 13.02 16.71 10.08
N VAL A 174 12.46 17.90 10.13
CA VAL A 174 11.46 18.29 11.15
C VAL A 174 10.22 17.41 11.03
N ASP A 175 9.64 17.28 9.83
CA ASP A 175 8.42 16.48 9.59
C ASP A 175 8.61 15.02 10.06
N VAL A 176 9.75 14.42 9.74
CA VAL A 176 10.06 13.02 10.09
C VAL A 176 10.26 12.85 11.59
N LEU A 177 11.01 13.76 12.23
CA LEU A 177 11.26 13.72 13.69
C LEU A 177 9.98 13.93 14.48
N GLU A 178 9.16 14.91 14.14
CA GLU A 178 7.89 15.18 14.81
C GLU A 178 6.94 13.99 14.71
N MET A 179 6.84 13.39 13.51
CA MET A 179 6.01 12.19 13.32
C MET A 179 6.51 11.02 14.18
N ARG A 180 7.83 10.81 14.25
CA ARG A 180 8.41 9.73 15.06
C ARG A 180 8.15 9.95 16.56
N GLU A 181 8.34 11.17 17.06
CA GLU A 181 8.04 11.48 18.47
C GLU A 181 6.54 11.32 18.77
N LYS A 182 5.67 11.77 17.88
CA LYS A 182 4.22 11.58 18.02
C LYS A 182 3.82 10.10 18.05
N MET A 183 4.41 9.28 17.19
CA MET A 183 4.18 7.84 17.20
C MET A 183 4.68 7.20 18.51
N ARG A 184 5.87 7.56 18.96
CA ARG A 184 6.44 7.04 20.21
C ARG A 184 5.54 7.40 21.39
N ALA A 185 5.15 8.66 21.53
CA ALA A 185 4.29 9.11 22.61
C ALA A 185 2.94 8.37 22.68
N ASN A 186 2.42 7.93 21.54
CA ASN A 186 1.13 7.22 21.48
C ASN A 186 1.23 5.70 21.59
N LEU A 187 2.35 5.11 21.13
CA LEU A 187 2.46 3.66 20.94
C LEU A 187 3.48 2.97 21.86
N ASP A 188 4.46 3.70 22.39
CA ASP A 188 5.37 3.16 23.41
C ASP A 188 4.63 3.07 24.74
N LYS A 189 4.41 1.84 25.18
CA LYS A 189 3.73 1.52 26.45
C LYS A 189 4.69 0.84 27.42
N SER A 190 6.00 1.07 27.27
CA SER A 190 7.00 0.50 28.14
C SER A 190 6.77 0.93 29.61
N GLU A 191 6.79 -0.03 30.53
CA GLU A 191 6.82 0.25 31.95
C GLU A 191 8.20 0.80 32.39
N PRO A 192 8.30 1.47 33.55
CA PRO A 192 9.59 1.92 34.08
C PRO A 192 10.60 0.76 34.20
N GLY A 193 11.72 0.89 33.49
CA GLY A 193 12.76 -0.15 33.41
C GLY A 193 12.56 -1.19 32.30
N GLY A 194 11.45 -1.13 31.56
CA GLY A 194 11.21 -1.92 30.34
C GLY A 194 11.72 -1.22 29.08
N PHE A 195 11.89 -2.00 28.02
CA PHE A 195 12.25 -1.49 26.69
C PHE A 195 11.36 -2.12 25.62
N ASP A 196 10.64 -1.29 24.87
CA ASP A 196 9.88 -1.75 23.71
C ASP A 196 10.81 -1.85 22.49
N LEU A 197 11.09 -3.08 22.06
CA LEU A 197 11.97 -3.36 20.90
C LEU A 197 11.45 -2.72 19.60
N LYS A 198 10.15 -2.47 19.49
CA LYS A 198 9.54 -1.85 18.31
C LYS A 198 9.49 -0.34 18.44
N GLN A 199 8.91 0.20 19.51
CA GLN A 199 8.58 1.62 19.65
C GLN A 199 9.58 2.42 20.47
N GLY A 200 10.38 1.77 21.33
CA GLY A 200 11.37 2.42 22.18
C GLY A 200 12.46 3.14 21.39
N ARG A 201 13.22 4.02 22.06
CA ARG A 201 14.35 4.72 21.43
C ARG A 201 15.44 3.72 21.03
N GLY A 202 15.84 3.75 19.75
CA GLY A 202 16.78 2.78 19.16
C GLY A 202 16.10 1.45 18.75
N GLY A 203 14.76 1.36 18.84
CA GLY A 203 13.99 0.21 18.39
C GLY A 203 13.84 0.14 16.88
N ILE A 204 13.15 -0.91 16.41
CA ILE A 204 13.01 -1.20 14.95
C ILE A 204 12.41 -0.03 14.18
N VAL A 205 11.44 0.69 14.75
CA VAL A 205 10.79 1.82 14.06
C VAL A 205 11.76 2.99 13.87
N ASP A 206 12.75 3.20 14.75
CA ASP A 206 13.77 4.23 14.53
C ASP A 206 14.62 3.91 13.30
N ILE A 207 14.99 2.65 13.09
CA ILE A 207 15.71 2.19 11.89
C ILE A 207 14.86 2.41 10.65
N GLU A 208 13.58 2.03 10.68
CA GLU A 208 12.65 2.26 9.56
C GLU A 208 12.56 3.75 9.20
N PHE A 209 12.41 4.62 10.18
CA PHE A 209 12.35 6.07 9.97
C PHE A 209 13.65 6.66 9.40
N MET A 210 14.81 6.17 9.87
CA MET A 210 16.12 6.57 9.33
C MET A 210 16.25 6.19 7.86
N VAL A 211 15.92 4.96 7.50
CA VAL A 211 15.97 4.47 6.11
C VAL A 211 15.00 5.26 5.23
N GLN A 212 13.76 5.46 5.68
CA GLN A 212 12.76 6.23 4.95
C GLN A 212 13.20 7.69 4.75
N TYR A 213 13.75 8.32 5.79
CA TYR A 213 14.33 9.66 5.68
C TYR A 213 15.45 9.70 4.64
N ALA A 214 16.38 8.75 4.69
CA ALA A 214 17.50 8.67 3.75
C ALA A 214 17.03 8.55 2.30
N VAL A 215 16.05 7.68 2.02
CA VAL A 215 15.44 7.57 0.69
C VAL A 215 14.80 8.89 0.26
N LEU A 216 13.95 9.50 1.10
CA LEU A 216 13.27 10.75 0.75
C LEU A 216 14.25 11.92 0.58
N ARG A 217 15.39 11.88 1.26
CA ARG A 217 16.42 12.94 1.21
C ARG A 217 17.33 12.84 0.00
N TRP A 218 17.70 11.61 -0.39
CA TRP A 218 18.80 11.40 -1.35
C TRP A 218 18.39 10.71 -2.64
N ALA A 219 17.21 10.09 -2.76
CA ALA A 219 16.80 9.42 -3.99
C ALA A 219 16.65 10.35 -5.21
N CYS A 220 16.59 11.66 -5.00
CA CYS A 220 16.65 12.63 -6.10
C CYS A 220 18.00 12.63 -6.82
N ASP A 221 19.09 12.37 -6.10
CA ASP A 221 20.46 12.35 -6.60
C ASP A 221 20.99 10.91 -6.79
N TYR A 222 20.49 9.92 -5.99
CA TYR A 222 20.91 8.51 -5.97
C TYR A 222 19.72 7.60 -6.28
N ARG A 223 19.46 7.36 -7.56
CA ARG A 223 18.27 6.62 -8.04
C ARG A 223 18.26 5.14 -7.67
N GLU A 224 19.40 4.55 -7.34
CA GLU A 224 19.55 3.19 -6.85
C GLU A 224 18.76 2.94 -5.56
N LEU A 225 18.56 3.94 -4.72
CA LEU A 225 17.71 3.88 -3.51
C LEU A 225 16.23 3.58 -3.81
N LEU A 226 15.78 3.76 -5.05
CA LEU A 226 14.41 3.43 -5.48
C LEU A 226 14.24 1.96 -5.87
N GLY A 227 15.32 1.20 -5.97
CA GLY A 227 15.31 -0.20 -6.42
C GLY A 227 14.79 -1.19 -5.38
N TRP A 228 14.76 -0.80 -4.12
CA TRP A 228 14.45 -1.69 -3.00
C TRP A 228 13.30 -1.15 -2.15
N THR A 229 12.65 -2.06 -1.42
CA THR A 229 11.57 -1.72 -0.48
C THR A 229 11.84 -2.24 0.92
N ASP A 230 12.85 -3.08 1.11
CA ASP A 230 13.25 -3.61 2.41
C ASP A 230 14.43 -2.83 3.02
N ASN A 231 14.43 -2.76 4.35
CA ASN A 231 15.41 -1.98 5.09
C ASN A 231 16.85 -2.47 4.89
N ILE A 232 17.07 -3.78 4.74
CA ILE A 232 18.41 -4.35 4.66
C ILE A 232 19.10 -3.89 3.39
N ARG A 233 18.47 -4.10 2.23
CA ARG A 233 19.04 -3.70 0.94
C ARG A 233 19.13 -2.19 0.78
N LEU A 234 18.19 -1.44 1.36
CA LEU A 234 18.28 0.02 1.40
C LEU A 234 19.49 0.49 2.21
N LEU A 235 19.75 -0.11 3.38
CA LEU A 235 20.94 0.20 4.19
C LEU A 235 22.25 -0.22 3.50
N GLU A 236 22.26 -1.32 2.76
CA GLU A 236 23.42 -1.75 1.96
C GLU A 236 23.68 -0.83 0.75
N THR A 237 22.66 -0.09 0.29
CA THR A 237 22.75 0.84 -0.84
C THR A 237 23.16 2.25 -0.40
N LEU A 238 22.91 2.63 0.87
CA LEU A 238 23.29 3.92 1.47
C LEU A 238 24.79 4.01 1.75
#